data_bec213b5529fdb4e6a2905f93effeb3c
#
_entry.id   bec213b5529fdb4e6a2905f93effeb3c
#
_cell.length_a   1.000
_cell.length_b   1.000
_cell.length_c   1.000
_cell.angle_alpha   90.00
_cell.angle_beta   90.00
_cell.angle_gamma   90.00
#
_symmetry.space_group_name_H-M   'P 1'
#
loop_
_entity.id
_entity.type
_entity.pdbx_description
1 polymer ?
#
loop_
_entity_poly.entity_id
_entity_poly.type
_entity_poly.pdbx_seq_one_letter_code
_entity_poly.pdbx_strand_id
1 'polypeptide(L)'
;MRTTFEAQRRGARPVANPSLSTPCRRATDWVAANIWGATHEAKTLEHLDTGVESVEPIMGVKFWDDTVEIAPEVVSVRFEQGRPVAINGHVFDDAVALVMEANAIGGRHGLGMSDQIENRIIEAKSRGIYEAPGMALLAIAYERLLNAIHNEDTLETYHEQGRKLGRLMYEGRWLDPQSLMLRESLQRWVGSAVTGEVWLKLRRGEDYSLLDTQGSGFSYHPDKLSMERTEGAAFGPVDRIGQLTMRNLDIADSRARLEQYASLGLLGRPQAQLMGELEVGRAAAISTDARYVDADEDVESLDAAAMEFGLD
;
A
#
# COMPACT_ATOMS: atom_id res chain seq x y z
N MET A 1 -26.50 -24.45 -8.39
CA MET A 1 -25.50 -24.87 -7.40
C MET A 1 -24.99 -26.31 -7.52
N ARG A 2 -25.55 -27.16 -8.35
CA ARG A 2 -25.04 -28.54 -8.60
C ARG A 2 -24.09 -28.68 -9.80
N THR A 3 -23.98 -27.68 -10.65
CA THR A 3 -23.18 -27.72 -11.89
C THR A 3 -21.69 -27.37 -11.72
N THR A 4 -21.30 -26.72 -10.66
CA THR A 4 -19.91 -26.34 -10.42
C THR A 4 -19.06 -27.48 -9.80
N PHE A 5 -19.70 -28.40 -9.09
CA PHE A 5 -19.02 -29.56 -8.50
C PHE A 5 -18.78 -30.72 -9.46
N GLU A 6 -19.52 -30.82 -10.58
CA GLU A 6 -19.32 -31.88 -11.56
C GLU A 6 -18.26 -31.54 -12.60
N ALA A 7 -17.97 -30.26 -12.85
CA ALA A 7 -16.90 -29.86 -13.77
C ALA A 7 -15.50 -30.16 -13.21
N GLN A 8 -15.34 -30.17 -11.91
CA GLN A 8 -14.06 -30.54 -11.26
C GLN A 8 -13.75 -32.04 -11.29
N ARG A 9 -14.73 -32.90 -11.59
CA ARG A 9 -14.52 -34.35 -11.69
C ARG A 9 -14.11 -34.85 -13.08
N ARG A 10 -14.11 -34.01 -14.10
CA ARG A 10 -13.65 -34.38 -15.46
C ARG A 10 -12.29 -33.75 -15.74
N GLY A 11 -11.26 -34.36 -15.19
CA GLY A 11 -9.96 -34.57 -15.78
C GLY A 11 -9.23 -33.43 -16.48
N ALA A 12 -9.24 -32.21 -15.95
CA ALA A 12 -8.14 -31.29 -16.22
C ALA A 12 -6.96 -31.75 -15.33
N ARG A 13 -6.02 -32.49 -15.89
CA ARG A 13 -4.75 -32.76 -15.20
C ARG A 13 -4.08 -31.40 -14.95
N PRO A 14 -3.69 -31.07 -13.69
CA PRO A 14 -2.87 -29.91 -13.46
C PRO A 14 -1.60 -30.10 -14.29
N VAL A 15 -1.21 -29.08 -15.04
CA VAL A 15 0.10 -29.03 -15.70
C VAL A 15 1.09 -29.01 -14.56
N ALA A 16 1.74 -30.13 -14.31
CA ALA A 16 2.76 -30.25 -13.29
C ALA A 16 3.94 -29.34 -13.68
N ASN A 17 4.18 -28.32 -12.91
CA ASN A 17 5.45 -27.60 -12.97
C ASN A 17 6.55 -28.60 -12.53
N PRO A 18 7.55 -28.90 -13.36
CA PRO A 18 8.58 -29.89 -13.04
C PRO A 18 9.41 -29.58 -11.80
N SER A 19 9.38 -28.35 -11.31
CA SER A 19 10.08 -27.93 -10.09
C SER A 19 9.30 -28.17 -8.80
N LEU A 20 8.01 -28.54 -8.85
CA LEU A 20 7.16 -28.78 -7.67
C LEU A 20 7.07 -30.27 -7.26
N SER A 21 7.90 -31.16 -7.81
CA SER A 21 7.84 -32.60 -7.53
C SER A 21 8.76 -33.08 -6.42
N THR A 22 9.19 -32.24 -5.50
CA THR A 22 9.88 -32.72 -4.29
C THR A 22 8.85 -32.92 -3.20
N PRO A 23 8.55 -34.16 -2.74
CA PRO A 23 7.64 -34.35 -1.62
C PRO A 23 8.30 -33.78 -0.37
N CYS A 24 7.70 -32.72 0.18
CA CYS A 24 8.08 -32.17 1.47
C CYS A 24 7.95 -33.26 2.54
N ARG A 25 9.07 -33.84 2.98
CA ARG A 25 9.13 -34.84 4.05
C ARG A 25 9.20 -34.13 5.41
N ARG A 26 8.12 -33.46 5.79
CA ARG A 26 7.65 -33.23 7.16
C ARG A 26 6.34 -32.43 7.05
N ALA A 27 5.26 -33.15 6.72
CA ALA A 27 3.93 -32.56 6.63
C ALA A 27 3.41 -32.27 8.04
N THR A 28 3.78 -31.12 8.59
CA THR A 28 3.11 -30.55 9.76
C THR A 28 2.16 -29.43 9.37
N ASP A 29 2.37 -28.79 8.21
CA ASP A 29 1.63 -27.60 7.81
C ASP A 29 0.80 -27.87 6.54
N TRP A 30 -0.36 -27.23 6.46
CA TRP A 30 -1.15 -27.21 5.25
C TRP A 30 -0.64 -26.14 4.30
N VAL A 31 -0.37 -26.52 3.05
CA VAL A 31 0.09 -25.59 2.00
C VAL A 31 -0.89 -25.66 0.84
N ALA A 32 -1.42 -24.52 0.45
CA ALA A 32 -2.19 -24.33 -0.77
C ALA A 32 -1.50 -23.28 -1.65
N ALA A 33 -1.35 -23.57 -2.95
CA ALA A 33 -0.67 -22.68 -3.88
C ALA A 33 -1.36 -22.60 -5.22
N ASN A 34 -1.32 -21.42 -5.84
CA ASN A 34 -1.69 -21.16 -7.22
C ASN A 34 -0.79 -20.05 -7.78
N ILE A 35 -1.04 -19.56 -9.00
CA ILE A 35 -0.22 -18.51 -9.62
C ILE A 35 -0.27 -17.16 -8.89
N TRP A 36 -1.28 -16.91 -8.05
CA TRP A 36 -1.41 -15.67 -7.30
C TRP A 36 -0.67 -15.67 -5.97
N GLY A 37 -0.43 -16.85 -5.42
CA GLY A 37 0.24 -16.97 -4.14
C GLY A 37 0.17 -18.36 -3.54
N ALA A 38 0.81 -18.49 -2.40
CA ALA A 38 0.81 -19.69 -1.56
C ALA A 38 0.43 -19.31 -0.13
N THR A 39 -0.19 -20.26 0.58
CA THR A 39 -0.59 -20.12 1.97
C THR A 39 -0.03 -21.26 2.79
N HIS A 40 0.60 -20.92 3.91
CA HIS A 40 1.05 -21.86 4.94
C HIS A 40 0.17 -21.67 6.16
N GLU A 41 -0.51 -22.72 6.60
CA GLU A 41 -1.47 -22.68 7.71
C GLU A 41 -1.32 -23.90 8.62
N ALA A 42 -1.91 -23.84 9.78
CA ALA A 42 -2.18 -24.90 10.74
C ALA A 42 -1.08 -25.25 11.75
N LYS A 43 -1.50 -25.92 12.79
CA LYS A 43 -0.70 -26.51 13.88
C LYS A 43 0.20 -25.51 14.59
N THR A 44 1.51 -25.59 14.36
CA THR A 44 2.48 -24.73 15.03
C THR A 44 2.35 -23.27 14.64
N LEU A 45 1.91 -22.97 13.42
CA LEU A 45 1.72 -21.59 12.93
C LEU A 45 0.56 -20.86 13.61
N GLU A 46 -0.38 -21.58 14.23
CA GLU A 46 -1.46 -20.94 15.00
C GLU A 46 -0.97 -20.35 16.34
N HIS A 47 0.24 -20.72 16.77
CA HIS A 47 0.88 -20.15 17.95
C HIS A 47 1.65 -18.88 17.58
N LEU A 48 1.39 -17.77 18.27
CA LEU A 48 1.98 -16.47 17.98
C LEU A 48 3.46 -16.34 18.40
N ASP A 49 3.99 -17.31 19.08
CA ASP A 49 5.41 -17.44 19.47
C ASP A 49 6.27 -18.12 18.39
N THR A 50 5.66 -18.51 17.28
CA THR A 50 6.33 -19.13 16.13
C THR A 50 6.49 -18.09 15.02
N GLY A 51 7.71 -17.83 14.56
CA GLY A 51 8.01 -16.85 13.52
C GLY A 51 7.91 -17.39 12.08
N VAL A 52 8.12 -16.52 11.13
CA VAL A 52 8.15 -16.84 9.69
C VAL A 52 9.24 -17.86 9.34
N GLU A 53 10.28 -17.96 10.15
CA GLU A 53 11.40 -18.88 10.00
C GLU A 53 11.00 -20.37 10.08
N SER A 54 9.83 -20.66 10.63
CA SER A 54 9.26 -22.02 10.71
C SER A 54 8.75 -22.54 9.37
N VAL A 55 8.58 -21.65 8.39
CA VAL A 55 8.03 -21.97 7.08
C VAL A 55 9.15 -22.29 6.07
N GLU A 56 8.91 -23.27 5.21
CA GLU A 56 9.74 -23.53 4.01
C GLU A 56 9.05 -22.84 2.82
N PRO A 57 9.61 -21.74 2.29
CA PRO A 57 9.02 -21.03 1.15
C PRO A 57 8.92 -21.94 -0.09
N ILE A 58 7.82 -21.82 -0.82
CA ILE A 58 7.56 -22.55 -2.07
C ILE A 58 7.54 -21.65 -3.31
N MET A 59 7.29 -20.35 -3.14
CA MET A 59 7.34 -19.37 -4.22
C MET A 59 8.52 -18.41 -4.08
N GLY A 60 9.11 -18.33 -2.91
CA GLY A 60 10.21 -17.44 -2.57
C GLY A 60 11.44 -18.15 -2.04
N VAL A 61 12.28 -17.39 -1.35
CA VAL A 61 13.50 -17.82 -0.67
C VAL A 61 13.44 -17.44 0.80
N LYS A 62 14.23 -18.08 1.64
CA LYS A 62 14.39 -17.73 3.06
C LYS A 62 15.14 -16.39 3.19
N PHE A 63 14.44 -15.30 2.96
CA PHE A 63 15.05 -13.97 3.02
C PHE A 63 15.56 -13.59 4.42
N TRP A 64 15.11 -14.26 5.47
CA TRP A 64 15.58 -14.09 6.85
C TRP A 64 16.87 -14.86 7.17
N ASP A 65 17.31 -15.74 6.29
CA ASP A 65 18.53 -16.55 6.46
C ASP A 65 19.70 -15.85 5.76
N ASP A 66 20.64 -15.33 6.53
CA ASP A 66 21.81 -14.59 6.03
C ASP A 66 22.73 -15.43 5.16
N THR A 67 22.63 -16.77 5.19
CA THR A 67 23.40 -17.66 4.32
C THR A 67 22.84 -17.70 2.90
N VAL A 68 21.61 -17.27 2.67
CA VAL A 68 21.01 -17.19 1.34
C VAL A 68 21.50 -15.92 0.65
N GLU A 69 22.23 -16.08 -0.44
CA GLU A 69 22.71 -14.96 -1.25
C GLU A 69 21.57 -14.38 -2.10
N ILE A 70 21.27 -13.09 -1.92
CA ILE A 70 20.28 -12.35 -2.71
C ILE A 70 20.96 -11.11 -3.28
N ALA A 71 21.31 -11.16 -4.56
CA ALA A 71 21.91 -10.02 -5.25
C ALA A 71 20.86 -8.96 -5.56
N PRO A 72 21.13 -7.65 -5.34
CA PRO A 72 20.23 -6.58 -5.74
C PRO A 72 19.96 -6.59 -7.25
N GLU A 73 18.73 -6.36 -7.65
CA GLU A 73 18.29 -6.35 -9.04
C GLU A 73 17.45 -5.13 -9.36
N VAL A 74 17.61 -4.55 -10.56
CA VAL A 74 16.74 -3.51 -11.07
C VAL A 74 15.70 -4.14 -11.98
N VAL A 75 14.44 -3.84 -11.72
CA VAL A 75 13.28 -4.39 -12.44
C VAL A 75 12.41 -3.25 -12.90
N SER A 76 11.94 -3.29 -14.15
CA SER A 76 10.87 -2.39 -14.62
C SER A 76 9.57 -3.15 -14.84
N VAL A 77 8.44 -2.49 -14.52
CA VAL A 77 7.10 -3.02 -14.80
C VAL A 77 6.30 -1.95 -15.53
N ARG A 78 5.79 -2.31 -16.70
CA ARG A 78 4.95 -1.42 -17.54
C ARG A 78 3.50 -1.83 -17.48
N PHE A 79 2.66 -0.81 -17.34
CA PHE A 79 1.20 -0.93 -17.36
C PHE A 79 0.61 -0.14 -18.54
N GLU A 80 -0.45 -0.68 -19.12
CA GLU A 80 -1.29 -0.02 -20.11
C GLU A 80 -2.76 -0.14 -19.69
N GLN A 81 -3.42 0.99 -19.47
CA GLN A 81 -4.82 1.04 -19.03
C GLN A 81 -5.11 0.14 -17.81
N GLY A 82 -4.20 0.17 -16.83
CA GLY A 82 -4.33 -0.58 -15.59
C GLY A 82 -3.93 -2.05 -15.66
N ARG A 83 -3.45 -2.53 -16.80
CA ARG A 83 -3.00 -3.92 -16.98
C ARG A 83 -1.49 -3.98 -17.09
N PRO A 84 -0.81 -4.86 -16.35
CA PRO A 84 0.61 -5.09 -16.56
C PRO A 84 0.80 -5.76 -17.93
N VAL A 85 1.72 -5.21 -18.74
CA VAL A 85 1.95 -5.67 -20.12
C VAL A 85 3.41 -6.04 -20.38
N ALA A 86 4.36 -5.53 -19.59
CA ALA A 86 5.76 -5.85 -19.78
C ALA A 86 6.54 -5.83 -18.46
N ILE A 87 7.59 -6.63 -18.40
CA ILE A 87 8.58 -6.65 -17.32
C ILE A 87 9.97 -6.59 -17.97
N ASN A 88 10.84 -5.70 -17.49
CA ASN A 88 12.20 -5.50 -18.01
C ASN A 88 12.23 -5.27 -19.54
N GLY A 89 11.24 -4.55 -20.07
CA GLY A 89 11.10 -4.27 -21.50
C GLY A 89 10.57 -5.45 -22.34
N HIS A 90 10.42 -6.65 -21.76
CA HIS A 90 9.81 -7.78 -22.45
C HIS A 90 8.29 -7.70 -22.36
N VAL A 91 7.62 -7.67 -23.51
CA VAL A 91 6.16 -7.62 -23.63
C VAL A 91 5.60 -9.05 -23.60
N PHE A 92 4.54 -9.26 -22.83
CA PHE A 92 3.87 -10.55 -22.70
C PHE A 92 2.52 -10.50 -23.39
N ASP A 93 2.27 -11.44 -24.29
CA ASP A 93 0.96 -11.65 -24.91
C ASP A 93 0.02 -12.46 -23.99
N ASP A 94 0.60 -13.20 -23.04
CA ASP A 94 -0.11 -14.02 -22.06
C ASP A 94 0.06 -13.47 -20.64
N ALA A 95 -1.07 -13.11 -20.00
CA ALA A 95 -1.08 -12.61 -18.64
C ALA A 95 -0.58 -13.64 -17.61
N VAL A 96 -0.76 -14.94 -17.86
CA VAL A 96 -0.24 -16.00 -16.99
C VAL A 96 1.29 -16.02 -17.04
N ALA A 97 1.88 -15.93 -18.23
CA ALA A 97 3.33 -15.87 -18.40
C ALA A 97 3.92 -14.64 -17.69
N LEU A 98 3.26 -13.47 -17.77
CA LEU A 98 3.67 -12.26 -17.08
C LEU A 98 3.67 -12.46 -15.55
N VAL A 99 2.60 -13.02 -15.00
CA VAL A 99 2.50 -13.26 -13.55
C VAL A 99 3.54 -14.30 -13.10
N MET A 100 3.81 -15.32 -13.90
CA MET A 100 4.86 -16.31 -13.60
C MET A 100 6.24 -15.67 -13.58
N GLU A 101 6.55 -14.77 -14.51
CA GLU A 101 7.80 -14.00 -14.49
C GLU A 101 7.87 -13.08 -13.26
N ALA A 102 6.79 -12.37 -12.95
CA ALA A 102 6.74 -11.54 -11.75
C ALA A 102 6.96 -12.38 -10.47
N ASN A 103 6.39 -13.59 -10.41
CA ASN A 103 6.61 -14.53 -9.31
C ASN A 103 8.09 -14.97 -9.23
N ALA A 104 8.70 -15.27 -10.36
CA ALA A 104 10.11 -15.68 -10.41
C ALA A 104 11.03 -14.53 -9.92
N ILE A 105 10.75 -13.30 -10.33
CA ILE A 105 11.51 -12.12 -9.91
C ILE A 105 11.30 -11.85 -8.42
N GLY A 106 10.06 -11.64 -7.98
CA GLY A 106 9.77 -11.36 -6.57
C GLY A 106 10.22 -12.48 -5.63
N GLY A 107 10.03 -13.74 -6.07
CA GLY A 107 10.38 -14.92 -5.28
C GLY A 107 11.87 -15.04 -4.98
N ARG A 108 12.77 -14.80 -5.96
CA ARG A 108 14.21 -14.86 -5.72
C ARG A 108 14.74 -13.78 -4.77
N HIS A 109 13.92 -12.74 -4.52
CA HIS A 109 14.20 -11.71 -3.51
C HIS A 109 13.51 -11.96 -2.17
N GLY A 110 12.59 -12.95 -2.09
CA GLY A 110 11.75 -13.19 -0.91
C GLY A 110 10.69 -12.10 -0.71
N LEU A 111 10.35 -11.36 -1.77
CA LEU A 111 9.33 -10.30 -1.75
C LEU A 111 7.93 -10.92 -1.60
N GLY A 112 7.02 -10.20 -0.92
CA GLY A 112 5.61 -10.55 -0.83
C GLY A 112 5.30 -11.70 0.13
N MET A 113 6.14 -11.92 1.14
CA MET A 113 5.85 -12.84 2.22
C MET A 113 5.28 -12.07 3.41
N SER A 114 4.12 -12.50 3.92
CA SER A 114 3.45 -11.82 5.02
C SER A 114 2.85 -12.79 6.04
N ASP A 115 2.94 -12.42 7.32
CA ASP A 115 2.32 -13.10 8.45
C ASP A 115 1.05 -12.35 8.83
N GLN A 116 -0.10 -13.01 8.72
CA GLN A 116 -1.40 -12.38 8.87
C GLN A 116 -2.28 -13.09 9.89
N ILE A 117 -2.91 -12.29 10.75
CA ILE A 117 -4.05 -12.72 11.57
C ILE A 117 -5.32 -12.24 10.88
N GLU A 118 -6.15 -13.17 10.44
CA GLU A 118 -7.33 -12.87 9.63
C GLU A 118 -8.64 -13.36 10.25
N ASN A 119 -9.74 -12.75 9.85
CA ASN A 119 -11.08 -13.21 10.19
C ASN A 119 -11.59 -14.16 9.09
N ARG A 120 -11.88 -15.40 9.45
CA ARG A 120 -12.52 -16.38 8.57
C ARG A 120 -13.98 -16.00 8.30
N ILE A 121 -14.57 -16.58 7.24
CA ILE A 121 -16.02 -16.44 6.95
C ILE A 121 -16.88 -16.87 8.14
N ILE A 122 -16.42 -17.85 8.90
CA ILE A 122 -17.08 -18.35 10.12
C ILE A 122 -16.86 -17.46 11.36
N GLU A 123 -16.32 -16.27 11.17
CA GLU A 123 -16.01 -15.28 12.21
C GLU A 123 -14.96 -15.71 13.25
N ALA A 124 -14.30 -16.86 13.05
CA ALA A 124 -13.14 -17.25 13.82
C ALA A 124 -11.88 -16.54 13.31
N LYS A 125 -10.93 -16.24 14.20
CA LYS A 125 -9.60 -15.78 13.81
C LYS A 125 -8.70 -16.97 13.52
N SER A 126 -7.84 -16.80 12.51
CA SER A 126 -6.75 -17.72 12.20
C SER A 126 -5.52 -16.95 11.82
N ARG A 127 -4.37 -17.61 11.87
CA ARG A 127 -3.11 -17.09 11.37
C ARG A 127 -2.68 -17.88 10.15
N GLY A 128 -2.12 -17.17 9.16
CA GLY A 128 -1.51 -17.78 8.00
C GLY A 128 -0.28 -16.99 7.58
N ILE A 129 0.70 -17.68 7.01
CA ILE A 129 1.84 -17.06 6.33
C ILE A 129 1.61 -17.21 4.83
N TYR A 130 1.67 -16.09 4.14
CA TYR A 130 1.34 -15.99 2.71
C TYR A 130 2.58 -15.64 1.90
N GLU A 131 2.69 -16.25 0.73
CA GLU A 131 3.66 -15.88 -0.29
C GLU A 131 2.91 -15.39 -1.54
N ALA A 132 3.17 -14.17 -1.99
CA ALA A 132 2.57 -13.61 -3.19
C ALA A 132 3.57 -12.70 -3.93
N PRO A 133 4.75 -13.25 -4.33
CA PRO A 133 5.87 -12.44 -4.80
C PRO A 133 5.57 -11.62 -6.05
N GLY A 134 4.90 -12.19 -7.04
CA GLY A 134 4.54 -11.48 -8.26
C GLY A 134 3.47 -10.43 -8.01
N MET A 135 2.48 -10.74 -7.17
CA MET A 135 1.44 -9.77 -6.81
C MET A 135 2.02 -8.58 -6.02
N ALA A 136 2.98 -8.84 -5.13
CA ALA A 136 3.67 -7.77 -4.40
C ALA A 136 4.46 -6.87 -5.35
N LEU A 137 5.24 -7.43 -6.26
CA LEU A 137 5.99 -6.67 -7.28
C LEU A 137 5.06 -5.81 -8.15
N LEU A 138 3.99 -6.39 -8.67
CA LEU A 138 3.02 -5.70 -9.50
C LEU A 138 2.27 -4.62 -8.72
N ALA A 139 1.90 -4.90 -7.46
CA ALA A 139 1.18 -3.94 -6.61
C ALA A 139 2.04 -2.72 -6.26
N ILE A 140 3.32 -2.90 -5.91
CA ILE A 140 4.25 -1.80 -5.64
C ILE A 140 4.37 -0.86 -6.85
N ALA A 141 4.56 -1.41 -8.04
CA ALA A 141 4.69 -0.63 -9.26
C ALA A 141 3.35 0.05 -9.64
N TYR A 142 2.24 -0.65 -9.50
CA TYR A 142 0.91 -0.12 -9.80
C TYR A 142 0.52 1.02 -8.86
N GLU A 143 0.74 0.85 -7.56
CA GLU A 143 0.48 1.86 -6.53
C GLU A 143 1.27 3.14 -6.80
N ARG A 144 2.52 3.03 -7.28
CA ARG A 144 3.32 4.20 -7.66
C ARG A 144 2.67 5.01 -8.80
N LEU A 145 2.12 4.33 -9.82
CA LEU A 145 1.41 4.99 -10.92
C LEU A 145 0.07 5.56 -10.46
N LEU A 146 -0.69 4.85 -9.64
CA LEU A 146 -1.93 5.36 -9.06
C LEU A 146 -1.70 6.71 -8.37
N ASN A 147 -0.70 6.77 -7.49
CA ASN A 147 -0.36 7.98 -6.74
C ASN A 147 0.16 9.12 -7.64
N ALA A 148 0.79 8.80 -8.78
CA ALA A 148 1.26 9.82 -9.71
C ALA A 148 0.11 10.41 -10.57
N ILE A 149 -0.97 9.64 -10.78
CA ILE A 149 -2.04 9.98 -11.73
C ILE A 149 -3.27 10.56 -11.03
N HIS A 150 -3.70 9.95 -9.91
CA HIS A 150 -4.97 10.27 -9.27
C HIS A 150 -4.81 11.19 -8.06
N ASN A 151 -5.86 11.96 -7.78
CA ASN A 151 -5.96 12.78 -6.58
C ASN A 151 -6.32 11.92 -5.34
N GLU A 152 -6.16 12.51 -4.17
CA GLU A 152 -6.36 11.84 -2.87
C GLU A 152 -7.76 11.22 -2.74
N ASP A 153 -8.83 11.96 -3.05
CA ASP A 153 -10.22 11.50 -2.92
C ASP A 153 -10.51 10.27 -3.80
N THR A 154 -9.93 10.26 -5.01
CA THR A 154 -10.03 9.12 -5.94
C THR A 154 -9.28 7.89 -5.38
N LEU A 155 -8.08 8.10 -4.84
CA LEU A 155 -7.27 7.04 -4.24
C LEU A 155 -7.95 6.45 -3.02
N GLU A 156 -8.50 7.28 -2.12
CA GLU A 156 -9.26 6.82 -0.96
C GLU A 156 -10.43 5.92 -1.38
N THR A 157 -11.24 6.40 -2.33
CA THR A 157 -12.37 5.64 -2.89
C THR A 157 -11.91 4.33 -3.53
N TYR A 158 -10.81 4.36 -4.28
CA TYR A 158 -10.22 3.17 -4.91
C TYR A 158 -9.85 2.11 -3.88
N HIS A 159 -9.12 2.50 -2.84
CA HIS A 159 -8.69 1.57 -1.79
C HIS A 159 -9.86 1.04 -0.97
N GLU A 160 -10.86 1.86 -0.65
CA GLU A 160 -12.06 1.42 0.05
C GLU A 160 -12.84 0.38 -0.76
N GLN A 161 -13.11 0.69 -2.03
CA GLN A 161 -13.81 -0.23 -2.93
C GLN A 161 -12.98 -1.49 -3.22
N GLY A 162 -11.67 -1.37 -3.32
CA GLY A 162 -10.75 -2.49 -3.48
C GLY A 162 -10.78 -3.44 -2.30
N ARG A 163 -10.77 -2.94 -1.06
CA ARG A 163 -10.92 -3.76 0.15
C ARG A 163 -12.27 -4.49 0.17
N LYS A 164 -13.34 -3.80 -0.21
CA LYS A 164 -14.68 -4.41 -0.30
C LYS A 164 -14.74 -5.51 -1.35
N LEU A 165 -14.15 -5.28 -2.53
CA LEU A 165 -14.04 -6.27 -3.58
C LEU A 165 -13.23 -7.49 -3.11
N GLY A 166 -12.10 -7.27 -2.43
CA GLY A 166 -11.27 -8.33 -1.86
C GLY A 166 -12.05 -9.21 -0.90
N ARG A 167 -12.90 -8.62 -0.04
CA ARG A 167 -13.79 -9.38 0.85
C ARG A 167 -14.79 -10.23 0.08
N LEU A 168 -15.41 -9.68 -0.95
CA LEU A 168 -16.34 -10.43 -1.80
C LEU A 168 -15.64 -11.57 -2.54
N MET A 169 -14.41 -11.36 -3.01
CA MET A 169 -13.59 -12.42 -3.63
C MET A 169 -13.29 -13.55 -2.65
N TYR A 170 -12.89 -13.20 -1.43
CA TYR A 170 -12.64 -14.17 -0.35
C TYR A 170 -13.89 -15.02 -0.05
N GLU A 171 -15.06 -14.44 -0.10
CA GLU A 171 -16.36 -15.13 0.07
C GLU A 171 -16.79 -15.95 -1.17
N GLY A 172 -15.99 -15.98 -2.23
CA GLY A 172 -16.34 -16.68 -3.48
C GLY A 172 -17.39 -15.96 -4.34
N ARG A 173 -17.66 -14.69 -4.08
CA ARG A 173 -18.71 -13.88 -4.71
C ARG A 173 -18.20 -13.07 -5.90
N TRP A 174 -17.26 -13.61 -6.66
CA TRP A 174 -16.68 -12.96 -7.84
C TRP A 174 -17.68 -12.56 -8.91
N LEU A 175 -18.72 -13.37 -9.10
CA LEU A 175 -19.80 -13.15 -10.09
C LEU A 175 -21.05 -12.48 -9.49
N ASP A 176 -20.99 -12.07 -8.22
CA ASP A 176 -22.06 -11.31 -7.59
C ASP A 176 -22.22 -9.94 -8.28
N PRO A 177 -23.46 -9.43 -8.47
CA PRO A 177 -23.68 -8.11 -9.05
C PRO A 177 -22.87 -7.00 -8.40
N GLN A 178 -22.70 -7.01 -7.07
CA GLN A 178 -21.90 -6.03 -6.36
C GLN A 178 -20.43 -6.11 -6.77
N SER A 179 -19.88 -7.31 -6.92
CA SER A 179 -18.50 -7.50 -7.39
C SER A 179 -18.32 -7.00 -8.83
N LEU A 180 -19.28 -7.26 -9.70
CA LEU A 180 -19.26 -6.76 -11.08
C LEU A 180 -19.29 -5.23 -11.11
N MET A 181 -20.16 -4.59 -10.34
CA MET A 181 -20.25 -3.13 -10.24
C MET A 181 -18.92 -2.51 -9.77
N LEU A 182 -18.33 -3.07 -8.70
CA LEU A 182 -17.05 -2.58 -8.18
C LEU A 182 -15.93 -2.73 -9.21
N ARG A 183 -15.81 -3.89 -9.84
CA ARG A 183 -14.79 -4.16 -10.86
C ARG A 183 -14.91 -3.22 -12.06
N GLU A 184 -16.11 -3.04 -12.59
CA GLU A 184 -16.34 -2.11 -13.70
C GLU A 184 -16.05 -0.66 -13.31
N SER A 185 -16.48 -0.24 -12.12
CA SER A 185 -16.22 1.10 -11.64
C SER A 185 -14.71 1.36 -11.50
N LEU A 186 -13.98 0.48 -10.81
CA LEU A 186 -12.55 0.62 -10.59
C LEU A 186 -11.77 0.56 -11.92
N GLN A 187 -12.10 -0.37 -12.81
CA GLN A 187 -11.43 -0.49 -14.10
C GLN A 187 -11.71 0.72 -15.00
N ARG A 188 -12.97 1.17 -15.06
CA ARG A 188 -13.39 2.25 -15.97
C ARG A 188 -12.85 3.61 -15.54
N TRP A 189 -12.95 3.95 -14.25
CA TRP A 189 -12.71 5.29 -13.77
C TRP A 189 -11.31 5.50 -13.17
N VAL A 190 -10.67 4.42 -12.76
CA VAL A 190 -9.33 4.47 -12.18
C VAL A 190 -8.33 3.74 -13.06
N GLY A 191 -8.50 2.45 -13.28
CA GLY A 191 -7.54 1.62 -13.99
C GLY A 191 -7.25 2.09 -15.41
N SER A 192 -8.28 2.52 -16.16
CA SER A 192 -8.11 2.95 -17.55
C SER A 192 -7.14 4.13 -17.73
N ALA A 193 -6.94 4.95 -16.71
CA ALA A 193 -6.00 6.06 -16.73
C ALA A 193 -4.55 5.63 -16.41
N VAL A 194 -4.38 4.45 -15.82
CA VAL A 194 -3.07 4.01 -15.34
C VAL A 194 -2.25 3.43 -16.48
N THR A 195 -1.39 4.27 -17.07
CA THR A 195 -0.47 3.89 -18.14
C THR A 195 0.90 4.49 -17.83
N GLY A 196 1.91 3.62 -17.76
CA GLY A 196 3.27 4.04 -17.46
C GLY A 196 4.19 2.87 -17.12
N GLU A 197 5.43 3.18 -16.79
CA GLU A 197 6.45 2.22 -16.41
C GLU A 197 7.15 2.69 -15.13
N VAL A 198 7.43 1.75 -14.24
CA VAL A 198 8.07 2.00 -12.94
C VAL A 198 9.30 1.13 -12.83
N TRP A 199 10.43 1.73 -12.46
CA TRP A 199 11.69 1.05 -12.17
C TRP A 199 11.87 0.92 -10.67
N LEU A 200 12.15 -0.31 -10.23
CA LEU A 200 12.42 -0.64 -8.84
C LEU A 200 13.80 -1.28 -8.71
N LYS A 201 14.45 -1.05 -7.58
CA LYS A 201 15.61 -1.83 -7.17
C LYS A 201 15.17 -2.74 -6.03
N LEU A 202 15.13 -4.03 -6.29
CA LEU A 202 14.81 -5.05 -5.30
C LEU A 202 16.10 -5.48 -4.59
N ARG A 203 15.98 -5.76 -3.31
CA ARG A 203 17.03 -6.30 -2.45
C ARG A 203 16.51 -7.54 -1.73
N ARG A 204 16.61 -7.61 -0.43
CA ARG A 204 16.20 -8.77 0.37
C ARG A 204 14.84 -8.54 1.01
N GLY A 205 13.89 -9.45 0.81
CA GLY A 205 12.55 -9.36 1.39
C GLY A 205 11.78 -8.13 0.88
N GLU A 206 11.25 -7.36 1.79
CA GLU A 206 10.49 -6.13 1.50
C GLU A 206 11.40 -4.89 1.30
N ASP A 207 12.73 -5.06 1.27
CA ASP A 207 13.64 -3.95 1.00
C ASP A 207 13.71 -3.65 -0.50
N TYR A 208 13.06 -2.58 -0.91
CA TYR A 208 13.08 -2.07 -2.28
C TYR A 208 13.20 -0.55 -2.32
N SER A 209 13.57 -0.03 -3.48
CA SER A 209 13.57 1.42 -3.78
C SER A 209 12.90 1.66 -5.11
N LEU A 210 12.08 2.71 -5.19
CA LEU A 210 11.61 3.26 -6.46
C LEU A 210 12.75 4.08 -7.09
N LEU A 211 13.12 3.79 -8.32
CA LEU A 211 14.20 4.48 -9.02
C LEU A 211 13.67 5.52 -10.00
N ASP A 212 12.66 5.13 -10.81
CA ASP A 212 12.07 5.99 -11.82
C ASP A 212 10.60 5.68 -12.02
N THR A 213 9.85 6.65 -12.54
CA THR A 213 8.43 6.52 -12.86
C THR A 213 8.14 7.35 -14.11
N GLN A 214 7.78 6.70 -15.19
CA GLN A 214 7.46 7.34 -16.47
C GLN A 214 6.03 7.00 -16.88
N GLY A 215 5.32 7.94 -17.47
CA GLY A 215 3.95 7.72 -17.93
C GLY A 215 3.29 8.97 -18.45
N SER A 216 2.02 8.84 -18.76
CA SER A 216 1.18 9.94 -19.25
C SER A 216 0.06 10.24 -18.25
N GLY A 217 -0.43 11.47 -18.28
CA GLY A 217 -1.57 11.88 -17.45
C GLY A 217 -1.25 12.05 -15.97
N PHE A 218 0.02 12.25 -15.62
CA PHE A 218 0.39 12.52 -14.23
C PHE A 218 -0.26 13.81 -13.73
N SER A 219 -0.88 13.74 -12.56
CA SER A 219 -1.31 14.90 -11.78
C SER A 219 -0.16 15.49 -10.97
N TYR A 220 0.90 14.71 -10.76
CA TYR A 220 2.12 15.18 -10.10
C TYR A 220 2.92 16.08 -11.05
N HIS A 221 3.07 17.33 -10.66
CA HIS A 221 3.80 18.36 -11.41
C HIS A 221 4.80 19.05 -10.46
N PRO A 222 6.05 18.62 -10.41
CA PRO A 222 7.03 19.20 -9.48
C PRO A 222 7.17 20.73 -9.66
N ASP A 223 7.14 21.21 -10.89
CA ASP A 223 7.26 22.65 -11.17
C ASP A 223 6.08 23.51 -10.66
N LYS A 224 4.89 22.89 -10.49
CA LYS A 224 3.70 23.58 -9.97
C LYS A 224 3.54 23.44 -8.47
N LEU A 225 4.11 22.38 -7.89
CA LEU A 225 3.88 21.96 -6.50
C LEU A 225 5.11 22.18 -5.61
N SER A 226 6.19 22.78 -6.17
CA SER A 226 7.39 23.10 -5.41
C SER A 226 7.03 23.92 -4.18
N MET A 227 7.58 23.53 -3.03
CA MET A 227 7.53 24.31 -1.77
C MET A 227 8.44 25.54 -1.87
N GLU A 228 9.32 25.56 -2.85
CA GLU A 228 10.21 26.69 -3.13
C GLU A 228 9.47 27.80 -3.88
N ARG A 229 9.96 29.04 -3.74
CA ARG A 229 9.43 30.21 -4.45
C ARG A 229 9.93 30.17 -5.88
N THR A 230 9.09 29.68 -6.80
CA THR A 230 9.36 29.67 -8.25
C THR A 230 8.65 30.82 -8.93
N GLU A 231 9.34 31.55 -9.79
CA GLU A 231 8.79 32.62 -10.61
C GLU A 231 7.68 32.03 -11.52
N GLY A 232 6.47 32.54 -11.43
CA GLY A 232 5.32 32.04 -12.20
C GLY A 232 4.53 30.89 -11.56
N ALA A 233 4.80 30.53 -10.31
CA ALA A 233 3.97 29.56 -9.58
C ALA A 233 2.51 30.02 -9.48
N ALA A 234 1.57 29.07 -9.63
CA ALA A 234 0.13 29.35 -9.57
C ALA A 234 -0.33 29.78 -8.15
N PHE A 235 0.47 29.54 -7.13
CA PHE A 235 0.22 29.92 -5.74
C PHE A 235 1.55 30.12 -5.00
N GLY A 236 1.52 30.92 -3.93
CA GLY A 236 2.69 31.26 -3.13
C GLY A 236 2.54 30.92 -1.66
N PRO A 237 3.53 31.31 -0.81
CA PRO A 237 3.49 31.09 0.63
C PRO A 237 2.22 31.68 1.29
N VAL A 238 1.75 32.84 0.84
CA VAL A 238 0.55 33.49 1.38
C VAL A 238 -0.70 32.62 1.21
N ASP A 239 -0.87 32.01 0.03
CA ASP A 239 -2.01 31.13 -0.24
C ASP A 239 -2.00 29.90 0.67
N ARG A 240 -0.82 29.34 0.91
CA ARG A 240 -0.63 28.20 1.82
C ARG A 240 -0.90 28.59 3.28
N ILE A 241 -0.43 29.76 3.72
CA ILE A 241 -0.73 30.28 5.06
C ILE A 241 -2.24 30.46 5.23
N GLY A 242 -2.93 31.03 4.24
CA GLY A 242 -4.37 31.17 4.25
C GLY A 242 -5.10 29.82 4.39
N GLN A 243 -4.70 28.82 3.64
CA GLN A 243 -5.27 27.46 3.72
C GLN A 243 -5.00 26.81 5.09
N LEU A 244 -3.79 26.94 5.63
CA LEU A 244 -3.46 26.44 6.98
C LEU A 244 -4.24 27.16 8.06
N THR A 245 -4.45 28.47 7.91
CA THR A 245 -5.27 29.25 8.84
C THR A 245 -6.71 28.75 8.88
N MET A 246 -7.33 28.52 7.73
CA MET A 246 -8.67 27.94 7.65
C MET A 246 -8.72 26.54 8.27
N ARG A 247 -7.74 25.70 8.02
CA ARG A 247 -7.63 24.38 8.64
C ARG A 247 -7.48 24.47 10.16
N ASN A 248 -6.73 25.44 10.67
CA ASN A 248 -6.56 25.64 12.09
C ASN A 248 -7.87 26.09 12.79
N LEU A 249 -8.72 26.86 12.11
CA LEU A 249 -10.06 27.18 12.63
C LEU A 249 -10.91 25.92 12.80
N ASP A 250 -10.94 25.05 11.80
CA ASP A 250 -11.66 23.78 11.87
C ASP A 250 -11.14 22.85 13.00
N ILE A 251 -9.81 22.81 13.18
CA ILE A 251 -9.19 22.10 14.30
C ILE A 251 -9.58 22.70 15.65
N ALA A 252 -9.61 24.05 15.75
CA ALA A 252 -10.01 24.74 16.98
C ALA A 252 -11.47 24.43 17.35
N ASP A 253 -12.38 24.42 16.37
CA ASP A 253 -13.78 24.06 16.58
C ASP A 253 -13.94 22.60 17.03
N SER A 254 -13.14 21.71 16.48
CA SER A 254 -13.12 20.29 16.88
C SER A 254 -12.61 20.10 18.31
N ARG A 255 -11.60 20.88 18.73
CA ARG A 255 -11.09 20.89 20.10
C ARG A 255 -12.11 21.44 21.10
N ALA A 256 -12.84 22.50 20.72
CA ALA A 256 -13.90 23.04 21.56
C ALA A 256 -15.04 22.02 21.82
N ARG A 257 -15.40 21.23 20.81
CA ARG A 257 -16.34 20.11 20.99
C ARG A 257 -15.79 19.02 21.91
N LEU A 258 -14.52 18.72 21.82
CA LEU A 258 -13.87 17.74 22.69
C LEU A 258 -13.88 18.18 24.15
N GLU A 259 -13.66 19.48 24.43
CA GLU A 259 -13.79 20.08 25.77
C GLU A 259 -15.23 19.90 26.29
N GLN A 260 -16.23 20.15 25.46
CA GLN A 260 -17.63 19.94 25.82
C GLN A 260 -17.93 18.48 26.17
N TYR A 261 -17.44 17.53 25.36
CA TYR A 261 -17.62 16.10 25.63
C TYR A 261 -16.91 15.66 26.92
N ALA A 262 -15.72 16.23 27.19
CA ALA A 262 -15.01 16.00 28.45
C ALA A 262 -15.80 16.52 29.65
N SER A 263 -16.36 17.74 29.55
CA SER A 263 -17.16 18.35 30.62
C SER A 263 -18.45 17.58 30.91
N LEU A 264 -19.01 16.90 29.90
CA LEU A 264 -20.20 16.04 30.03
C LEU A 264 -19.86 14.62 30.51
N GLY A 265 -18.60 14.30 30.76
CA GLY A 265 -18.15 12.97 31.17
C GLY A 265 -18.31 11.88 30.11
N LEU A 266 -18.49 12.27 28.83
CA LEU A 266 -18.67 11.34 27.71
C LEU A 266 -17.39 10.68 27.24
N LEU A 267 -16.23 11.22 27.64
CA LEU A 267 -14.93 10.64 27.32
C LEU A 267 -14.47 9.79 28.52
N GLY A 268 -14.27 8.52 28.33
CA GLY A 268 -13.92 7.53 29.35
C GLY A 268 -12.55 7.73 30.03
N ARG A 269 -11.97 8.95 29.95
CA ARG A 269 -10.73 9.37 30.61
C ARG A 269 -11.00 10.34 31.73
N PRO A 270 -10.17 10.40 32.78
CA PRO A 270 -10.27 11.44 33.78
C PRO A 270 -10.23 12.84 33.12
N GLN A 271 -11.22 13.67 33.41
CA GLN A 271 -11.38 15.00 32.82
C GLN A 271 -10.12 15.88 32.98
N ALA A 272 -9.42 15.77 34.13
CA ALA A 272 -8.21 16.53 34.39
C ALA A 272 -7.05 16.19 33.42
N GLN A 273 -6.91 14.91 33.04
CA GLN A 273 -5.86 14.50 32.09
C GLN A 273 -6.16 15.01 30.68
N LEU A 274 -7.42 14.95 30.26
CA LEU A 274 -7.83 15.44 28.94
C LEU A 274 -7.71 16.96 28.83
N MET A 275 -8.10 17.71 29.87
CA MET A 275 -7.97 19.16 29.91
C MET A 275 -6.50 19.60 29.87
N GLY A 276 -5.61 18.86 30.52
CA GLY A 276 -4.15 19.12 30.43
C GLY A 276 -3.62 18.94 29.00
N GLU A 277 -4.05 17.89 28.30
CA GLU A 277 -3.67 17.67 26.89
C GLU A 277 -4.21 18.80 25.95
N LEU A 278 -5.41 19.32 26.23
CA LEU A 278 -6.03 20.42 25.48
C LEU A 278 -5.32 21.75 25.76
N GLU A 279 -4.90 22.02 27.00
CA GLU A 279 -4.15 23.23 27.37
C GLU A 279 -2.78 23.27 26.69
N VAL A 280 -2.07 22.17 26.62
CA VAL A 280 -0.80 22.05 25.88
C VAL A 280 -1.03 22.36 24.40
N GLY A 281 -2.10 21.81 23.82
CA GLY A 281 -2.47 22.10 22.44
C GLY A 281 -2.84 23.55 22.18
N ARG A 282 -3.48 24.24 23.14
CA ARG A 282 -3.77 25.69 23.07
C ARG A 282 -2.51 26.52 23.14
N ALA A 283 -1.60 26.22 24.05
CA ALA A 283 -0.34 26.93 24.17
C ALA A 283 0.49 26.84 22.88
N ALA A 284 0.51 25.69 22.25
CA ALA A 284 1.16 25.50 20.94
C ALA A 284 0.49 26.29 19.81
N ALA A 285 -0.85 26.38 19.79
CA ALA A 285 -1.59 27.15 18.79
C ALA A 285 -1.42 28.67 18.97
N ILE A 286 -1.36 29.16 20.22
CA ILE A 286 -1.16 30.59 20.52
C ILE A 286 0.26 31.01 20.15
N SER A 287 1.27 30.13 20.26
CA SER A 287 2.63 30.45 19.87
C SER A 287 2.80 30.61 18.34
N THR A 288 1.90 30.02 17.56
CA THR A 288 1.83 30.21 16.10
C THR A 288 1.00 31.43 15.67
N ASP A 289 0.15 31.95 16.56
CA ASP A 289 -0.69 33.13 16.28
C ASP A 289 0.05 34.48 16.51
N ALA A 290 1.24 34.43 17.09
CA ALA A 290 2.04 35.61 17.32
C ALA A 290 2.93 35.92 16.11
N ARG A 291 2.43 36.78 15.27
CA ARG A 291 3.11 37.61 14.25
C ARG A 291 2.59 37.35 12.84
N TYR A 292 1.50 37.99 12.56
CA TYR A 292 1.28 38.61 11.26
C TYR A 292 2.40 39.66 11.11
N VAL A 293 3.49 39.28 10.49
CA VAL A 293 4.50 40.23 10.04
C VAL A 293 3.94 40.83 8.77
N ASP A 294 3.80 42.15 8.76
CA ASP A 294 3.42 42.92 7.57
C ASP A 294 4.30 42.45 6.38
N ALA A 295 3.64 42.05 5.29
CA ALA A 295 4.27 41.35 4.18
C ALA A 295 5.27 42.21 3.38
N ASP A 296 5.57 43.44 3.79
CA ASP A 296 6.46 44.39 3.10
C ASP A 296 7.79 44.67 3.82
N GLU A 297 8.00 44.17 5.02
CA GLU A 297 9.30 44.33 5.73
C GLU A 297 9.76 42.97 6.30
N ASP A 298 10.91 42.50 5.86
CA ASP A 298 11.74 41.42 6.42
C ASP A 298 11.65 40.00 5.82
N VAL A 299 11.93 39.87 4.54
CA VAL A 299 12.41 38.59 3.97
C VAL A 299 13.86 38.29 4.42
N GLU A 300 14.63 39.30 4.80
CA GLU A 300 16.03 39.13 5.28
C GLU A 300 16.14 38.52 6.70
N SER A 301 15.09 38.57 7.54
CA SER A 301 15.16 38.05 8.91
C SER A 301 14.84 36.55 9.02
N LEU A 302 14.21 35.94 8.02
CA LEU A 302 13.92 34.50 8.03
C LEU A 302 15.12 33.65 7.63
N ASP A 303 15.99 34.16 6.77
CA ASP A 303 17.23 33.48 6.41
C ASP A 303 18.24 33.48 7.56
N ALA A 304 18.22 34.52 8.42
CA ALA A 304 19.08 34.58 9.62
C ALA A 304 18.66 33.56 10.69
N ALA A 305 17.34 33.30 10.84
CA ALA A 305 16.84 32.34 11.81
C ALA A 305 17.07 30.87 11.37
N ALA A 306 17.09 30.60 10.08
CA ALA A 306 17.40 29.27 9.57
C ALA A 306 18.87 28.87 9.78
N MET A 307 19.77 29.83 9.73
CA MET A 307 21.19 29.60 10.01
C MET A 307 21.51 29.37 11.50
N GLU A 308 20.68 29.85 12.42
CA GLU A 308 20.90 29.71 13.87
C GLU A 308 20.46 28.32 14.40
N PHE A 309 19.66 27.58 13.66
CA PHE A 309 19.16 26.25 14.05
C PHE A 309 19.90 25.07 13.38
N GLY A 310 20.95 25.30 12.58
CA GLY A 310 21.87 24.25 12.11
C GLY A 310 21.23 23.13 11.35
N LEU A 311 20.28 23.45 10.48
CA LEU A 311 19.71 22.50 9.52
C LEU A 311 20.40 22.69 8.17
N ASP A 312 21.50 21.93 7.98
CA ASP A 312 22.13 21.68 6.68
C ASP A 312 21.33 20.62 5.89
#